data_17556f2274e0a4ee34c909a82b71b219
#
_entry.id   17556f2274e0a4ee34c909a82b71b219
#
_cell.length_a   1.000
_cell.length_b   1.000
_cell.length_c   1.000
_cell.angle_alpha   90.00
_cell.angle_beta   90.00
_cell.angle_gamma   90.00
#
_symmetry.space_group_name_H-M   'P 1'
#
loop_
_entity.id
_entity.type
_entity.pdbx_description
1 polymer ?
#
loop_
_entity_poly.entity_id
_entity_poly.type
_entity_poly.pdbx_seq_one_letter_code
_entity_poly.pdbx_strand_id
1 'polypeptide(L)'
;MSVYQKNDIKEEETSRTLSLVVDNQPGTLARVIGLFSGRGYNIESLTVTEIDNRLHLSRISLVTRGTSMTIEQIKSQLMRIVPVHLVRDLTLEGPFIRSELALIKLVVKGANRVEALRIAETFRARTLDVTLSSFVFELTGKPSKIDAFIGLMQSLGD
;
A
#
# COMPACT_ATOMS: atom_id res chain seq x y z
N MET A 1 39.92 12.91 29.40
CA MET A 1 38.58 13.47 29.06
C MET A 1 38.35 13.21 27.60
N SER A 2 37.58 12.19 27.27
CA SER A 2 37.24 11.86 25.87
C SER A 2 35.80 12.26 25.61
N VAL A 3 35.61 13.31 24.81
CA VAL A 3 34.32 13.82 24.39
C VAL A 3 34.10 13.30 22.97
N TYR A 4 33.67 12.04 22.84
CA TYR A 4 32.98 11.58 21.64
C TYR A 4 31.51 11.41 22.00
N GLN A 5 30.76 12.52 22.00
CA GLN A 5 29.32 12.44 21.83
C GLN A 5 29.07 12.11 20.36
N LYS A 6 28.82 10.83 20.09
CA LYS A 6 28.24 10.39 18.85
C LYS A 6 26.80 10.94 18.81
N ASN A 7 26.61 12.05 18.10
CA ASN A 7 25.27 12.47 17.72
C ASN A 7 24.70 11.38 16.82
N ASP A 8 23.95 10.45 17.38
CA ASP A 8 23.07 9.57 16.63
C ASP A 8 21.95 10.45 16.06
N ILE A 9 22.22 11.07 14.92
CA ILE A 9 21.18 11.65 14.06
C ILE A 9 20.38 10.41 13.61
N LYS A 10 19.28 10.11 14.31
CA LYS A 10 18.31 9.14 13.82
C LYS A 10 17.80 9.67 12.49
N GLU A 11 18.27 9.09 11.38
CA GLU A 11 17.70 9.36 10.08
C GLU A 11 16.19 9.06 10.15
N GLU A 12 15.38 10.02 9.70
CA GLU A 12 13.93 9.91 9.74
C GLU A 12 13.48 8.84 8.74
N GLU A 13 12.74 7.85 9.23
CA GLU A 13 12.14 6.84 8.38
C GLU A 13 10.99 7.43 7.57
N THR A 14 11.05 7.30 6.27
CA THR A 14 10.01 7.77 5.35
C THR A 14 9.38 6.60 4.61
N SER A 15 8.08 6.73 4.31
CA SER A 15 7.39 5.77 3.46
C SER A 15 7.73 6.05 1.99
N ARG A 16 8.10 5.01 1.26
CA ARG A 16 8.50 5.07 -0.16
C ARG A 16 7.66 4.11 -0.99
N THR A 17 7.26 4.60 -2.15
CA THR A 17 6.54 3.79 -3.15
C THR A 17 7.51 3.39 -4.25
N LEU A 18 7.82 2.10 -4.31
CA LEU A 18 8.69 1.52 -5.33
C LEU A 18 7.85 0.84 -6.41
N SER A 19 8.21 1.05 -7.66
CA SER A 19 7.62 0.37 -8.82
C SER A 19 8.69 -0.48 -9.50
N LEU A 20 8.42 -1.77 -9.63
CA LEU A 20 9.29 -2.73 -10.30
C LEU A 20 8.64 -3.22 -11.59
N VAL A 21 9.44 -3.36 -12.64
CA VAL A 21 9.06 -4.12 -13.83
C VAL A 21 9.81 -5.44 -13.79
N VAL A 22 9.08 -6.53 -13.88
CA VAL A 22 9.61 -7.88 -13.70
C VAL A 22 9.05 -8.85 -14.74
N ASP A 23 9.75 -9.95 -14.98
CA ASP A 23 9.19 -11.06 -15.75
C ASP A 23 7.98 -11.68 -15.03
N ASN A 24 6.90 -11.92 -15.76
CA ASN A 24 5.72 -12.62 -15.26
C ASN A 24 5.97 -14.14 -15.27
N GLN A 25 6.80 -14.60 -14.35
CA GLN A 25 7.20 -16.01 -14.24
C GLN A 25 6.90 -16.55 -12.84
N PRO A 26 6.63 -17.86 -12.71
CA PRO A 26 6.49 -18.49 -11.40
C PRO A 26 7.71 -18.22 -10.51
N GLY A 27 7.45 -17.81 -9.26
CA GLY A 27 8.49 -17.56 -8.28
C GLY A 27 9.10 -16.14 -8.30
N THR A 28 8.86 -15.32 -9.30
CA THR A 28 9.38 -13.93 -9.34
C THR A 28 8.94 -13.13 -8.12
N LEU A 29 7.63 -13.13 -7.81
CA LEU A 29 7.09 -12.45 -6.64
C LEU A 29 7.68 -13.01 -5.33
N ALA A 30 7.82 -14.33 -5.23
CA ALA A 30 8.38 -14.96 -4.05
C ALA A 30 9.85 -14.55 -3.80
N ARG A 31 10.64 -14.35 -4.85
CA ARG A 31 12.02 -13.85 -4.74
C ARG A 31 12.06 -12.40 -4.25
N VAL A 32 11.17 -11.56 -4.76
CA VAL A 32 11.05 -10.16 -4.30
C VAL A 32 10.66 -10.13 -2.82
N ILE A 33 9.59 -10.85 -2.41
CA ILE A 33 9.16 -10.91 -1.02
C ILE A 33 10.23 -11.53 -0.12
N GLY A 34 10.91 -12.58 -0.59
CA GLY A 34 11.98 -13.27 0.15
C GLY A 34 13.15 -12.35 0.48
N LEU A 35 13.47 -11.38 -0.40
CA LEU A 35 14.48 -10.36 -0.14
C LEU A 35 14.08 -9.48 1.06
N PHE A 36 12.83 -9.04 1.13
CA PHE A 36 12.33 -8.24 2.25
C PHE A 36 12.34 -9.05 3.56
N SER A 37 11.75 -10.24 3.52
CA SER A 37 11.67 -11.13 4.70
C SER A 37 13.03 -11.52 5.24
N GLY A 38 13.96 -11.88 4.36
CA GLY A 38 15.30 -12.33 4.75
C GLY A 38 16.18 -11.22 5.36
N ARG A 39 15.79 -9.96 5.20
CA ARG A 39 16.55 -8.79 5.72
C ARG A 39 15.79 -7.98 6.75
N GLY A 40 14.60 -8.42 7.12
CA GLY A 40 13.77 -7.72 8.09
C GLY A 40 13.17 -6.40 7.59
N TYR A 41 13.09 -6.19 6.27
CA TYR A 41 12.39 -5.04 5.73
C TYR A 41 10.88 -5.28 5.75
N ASN A 42 10.11 -4.24 6.05
CA ASN A 42 8.65 -4.33 6.06
C ASN A 42 8.06 -3.90 4.72
N ILE A 43 7.02 -4.60 4.27
CA ILE A 43 6.18 -4.22 3.14
C ILE A 43 4.83 -3.75 3.71
N GLU A 44 4.53 -2.46 3.60
CA GLU A 44 3.26 -1.87 4.06
C GLU A 44 2.11 -2.23 3.11
N SER A 45 2.36 -2.21 1.81
CA SER A 45 1.40 -2.64 0.79
C SER A 45 2.12 -3.19 -0.44
N LEU A 46 1.45 -4.08 -1.16
CA LEU A 46 1.98 -4.69 -2.37
C LEU A 46 0.84 -4.98 -3.34
N THR A 47 1.03 -4.59 -4.59
CA THR A 47 0.14 -4.95 -5.69
C THR A 47 0.96 -5.48 -6.86
N VAL A 48 0.40 -6.44 -7.59
CA VAL A 48 1.00 -7.01 -8.80
C VAL A 48 -0.02 -6.97 -9.91
N THR A 49 0.39 -6.51 -11.08
CA THR A 49 -0.45 -6.54 -12.27
C THR A 49 0.39 -6.85 -13.51
N GLU A 50 -0.16 -7.63 -14.42
CA GLU A 50 0.42 -7.83 -15.72
C GLU A 50 0.26 -6.56 -16.56
N ILE A 51 1.34 -6.07 -17.15
CA ILE A 51 1.37 -4.82 -17.93
C ILE A 51 1.56 -5.06 -19.42
N ASP A 52 2.13 -6.20 -19.80
CA ASP A 52 2.31 -6.59 -21.18
C ASP A 52 2.25 -8.12 -21.32
N ASN A 53 1.14 -8.61 -21.91
CA ASN A 53 0.92 -10.03 -22.15
C ASN A 53 1.85 -10.62 -23.23
N ARG A 54 2.35 -9.80 -24.16
CA ARG A 54 3.21 -10.28 -25.24
C ARG A 54 4.64 -10.48 -24.77
N LEU A 55 5.09 -9.58 -23.92
CA LEU A 55 6.43 -9.62 -23.34
C LEU A 55 6.47 -10.37 -22.00
N HIS A 56 5.32 -10.86 -21.51
CA HIS A 56 5.19 -11.50 -20.20
C HIS A 56 5.79 -10.66 -19.08
N LEU A 57 5.44 -9.37 -19.05
CA LEU A 57 5.90 -8.44 -18.03
C LEU A 57 4.81 -8.10 -17.03
N SER A 58 5.21 -8.04 -15.78
CA SER A 58 4.37 -7.59 -14.66
C SER A 58 4.99 -6.36 -13.99
N ARG A 59 4.11 -5.55 -13.42
CA ARG A 59 4.49 -4.47 -12.50
C ARG A 59 4.17 -4.88 -11.08
N ILE A 60 5.17 -4.78 -10.21
CA ILE A 60 5.01 -4.85 -8.76
C ILE A 60 5.11 -3.44 -8.23
N SER A 61 4.03 -2.96 -7.58
CA SER A 61 4.06 -1.71 -6.83
C SER A 61 4.05 -2.05 -5.36
N LEU A 62 5.04 -1.59 -4.61
CA LEU A 62 5.15 -1.84 -3.18
C LEU A 62 5.43 -0.56 -2.40
N VAL A 63 4.93 -0.51 -1.18
CA VAL A 63 5.21 0.54 -0.23
C VAL A 63 6.02 -0.04 0.92
N THR A 64 7.14 0.59 1.22
CA THR A 64 8.01 0.21 2.33
C THR A 64 8.45 1.44 3.09
N ARG A 65 8.84 1.27 4.35
CA ARG A 65 9.34 2.35 5.20
C ARG A 65 10.79 2.08 5.59
N GLY A 66 11.58 3.14 5.60
CA GLY A 66 12.97 3.06 6.01
C GLY A 66 13.69 4.40 5.88
N THR A 67 14.94 4.44 6.33
CA THR A 67 15.84 5.56 6.10
C THR A 67 16.20 5.64 4.61
N SER A 68 16.68 6.79 4.15
CA SER A 68 17.13 6.96 2.76
C SER A 68 18.18 5.92 2.37
N MET A 69 19.11 5.62 3.27
CA MET A 69 20.14 4.60 3.04
C MET A 69 19.54 3.19 2.92
N THR A 70 18.58 2.83 3.78
CA THR A 70 17.89 1.55 3.71
C THR A 70 17.15 1.39 2.39
N ILE A 71 16.45 2.43 1.92
CA ILE A 71 15.72 2.38 0.65
C ILE A 71 16.67 2.19 -0.53
N GLU A 72 17.81 2.89 -0.57
CA GLU A 72 18.81 2.70 -1.63
C GLU A 72 19.40 1.29 -1.62
N GLN A 73 19.62 0.70 -0.44
CA GLN A 73 20.02 -0.70 -0.32
C GLN A 73 18.95 -1.66 -0.88
N ILE A 74 17.69 -1.44 -0.54
CA ILE A 74 16.56 -2.23 -1.07
C ILE A 74 16.53 -2.16 -2.60
N LYS A 75 16.60 -0.96 -3.19
CA LYS A 75 16.61 -0.77 -4.65
C LYS A 75 17.77 -1.51 -5.31
N SER A 76 18.98 -1.34 -4.76
CA SER A 76 20.18 -2.01 -5.29
C SER A 76 20.08 -3.54 -5.25
N GLN A 77 19.46 -4.09 -4.22
CA GLN A 77 19.29 -5.53 -4.06
C GLN A 77 18.18 -6.07 -4.96
N LEU A 78 17.08 -5.33 -5.12
CA LEU A 78 16.00 -5.68 -6.05
C LEU A 78 16.52 -5.76 -7.48
N MET A 79 17.37 -4.83 -7.90
CA MET A 79 17.99 -4.84 -9.24
C MET A 79 18.92 -6.03 -9.48
N ARG A 80 19.37 -6.74 -8.45
CA ARG A 80 20.19 -7.96 -8.59
C ARG A 80 19.37 -9.24 -8.78
N ILE A 81 18.05 -9.16 -8.60
CA ILE A 81 17.16 -10.29 -8.83
C ILE A 81 16.97 -10.44 -10.34
N VAL A 82 17.39 -11.57 -10.91
CA VAL A 82 17.42 -11.79 -12.37
C VAL A 82 16.13 -11.39 -13.10
N PRO A 83 14.93 -11.75 -12.64
CA PRO A 83 13.68 -11.36 -13.30
C PRO A 83 13.26 -9.90 -13.11
N VAL A 84 14.06 -9.07 -12.45
CA VAL A 84 13.75 -7.64 -12.24
C VAL A 84 14.50 -6.81 -13.29
N HIS A 85 13.75 -6.11 -14.13
CA HIS A 85 14.29 -5.27 -15.20
C HIS A 85 14.49 -3.83 -14.80
N LEU A 86 13.61 -3.30 -13.92
CA LEU A 86 13.60 -1.90 -13.54
C LEU A 86 13.06 -1.73 -12.13
N VAL A 87 13.69 -0.85 -11.36
CA VAL A 87 13.21 -0.40 -10.05
C VAL A 87 13.19 1.11 -10.02
N ARG A 88 12.03 1.71 -9.76
CA ARG A 88 11.84 3.16 -9.66
C ARG A 88 11.31 3.53 -8.28
N ASP A 89 11.82 4.61 -7.70
CA ASP A 89 11.25 5.23 -6.51
C ASP A 89 10.33 6.38 -6.94
N LEU A 90 9.03 6.09 -7.02
CA LEU A 90 8.03 7.05 -7.47
C LEU A 90 7.90 8.25 -6.53
N THR A 91 8.29 8.09 -5.26
CA THR A 91 8.22 9.18 -4.27
C THR A 91 9.25 10.27 -4.57
N LEU A 92 10.40 9.93 -5.17
CA LEU A 92 11.47 10.87 -5.51
C LEU A 92 11.38 11.41 -6.94
N GLU A 93 10.73 10.70 -7.85
CA GLU A 93 10.73 11.06 -9.27
C GLU A 93 9.76 12.18 -9.64
N GLY A 94 9.03 12.73 -8.67
CA GLY A 94 8.13 13.84 -8.86
C GLY A 94 6.68 13.55 -8.41
N PRO A 95 5.72 14.38 -8.81
CA PRO A 95 4.34 14.19 -8.41
C PRO A 95 3.77 12.87 -8.95
N PHE A 96 3.18 12.05 -8.10
CA PHE A 96 2.48 10.83 -8.48
C PHE A 96 1.12 10.76 -7.80
N ILE A 97 0.20 10.02 -8.41
CA ILE A 97 -1.14 9.78 -7.87
C ILE A 97 -1.15 8.39 -7.23
N ARG A 98 -1.51 8.34 -5.96
CA ARG A 98 -1.81 7.11 -5.24
C ARG A 98 -3.31 7.06 -4.96
N SER A 99 -3.95 5.99 -5.41
CA SER A 99 -5.36 5.72 -5.17
C SER A 99 -5.53 4.26 -4.81
N GLU A 100 -6.35 4.00 -3.82
CA GLU A 100 -6.70 2.66 -3.35
C GLU A 100 -8.19 2.45 -3.54
N LEU A 101 -8.59 1.20 -3.74
CA LEU A 101 -9.97 0.76 -3.72
C LEU A 101 -10.17 -0.12 -2.49
N ALA A 102 -11.20 0.18 -1.71
CA ALA A 102 -11.60 -0.63 -0.56
C ALA A 102 -13.03 -1.13 -0.72
N LEU A 103 -13.25 -2.39 -0.36
CA LEU A 103 -14.55 -2.98 -0.17
C LEU A 103 -14.76 -3.15 1.34
N ILE A 104 -15.77 -2.48 1.88
CA ILE A 104 -16.02 -2.41 3.31
C ILE A 104 -17.40 -2.98 3.59
N LYS A 105 -17.45 -4.09 4.33
CA LYS A 105 -18.69 -4.66 4.83
C LYS A 105 -18.94 -4.12 6.24
N LEU A 106 -20.08 -3.47 6.44
CA LEU A 106 -20.52 -2.94 7.71
C LEU A 106 -21.76 -3.73 8.17
N VAL A 107 -21.66 -4.37 9.34
CA VAL A 107 -22.81 -4.99 10.01
C VAL A 107 -23.40 -3.98 10.98
N VAL A 108 -24.60 -3.49 10.69
CA VAL A 108 -25.22 -2.39 11.44
C VAL A 108 -26.73 -2.52 11.47
N LYS A 109 -27.32 -2.17 12.62
CA LYS A 109 -28.77 -2.25 12.85
C LYS A 109 -29.34 -0.93 13.38
N GLY A 110 -30.65 -0.79 13.30
CA GLY A 110 -31.38 0.35 13.89
C GLY A 110 -31.03 1.69 13.27
N ALA A 111 -30.96 2.73 14.09
CA ALA A 111 -30.72 4.12 13.67
C ALA A 111 -29.37 4.33 13.01
N ASN A 112 -28.35 3.57 13.39
CA ASN A 112 -27.01 3.68 12.81
C ASN A 112 -26.97 3.36 11.32
N ARG A 113 -27.97 2.64 10.78
CA ARG A 113 -28.08 2.38 9.34
C ARG A 113 -28.24 3.66 8.52
N VAL A 114 -29.04 4.61 9.01
CA VAL A 114 -29.26 5.89 8.34
C VAL A 114 -27.96 6.72 8.37
N GLU A 115 -27.29 6.72 9.50
CA GLU A 115 -26.02 7.44 9.63
C GLU A 115 -24.91 6.83 8.75
N ALA A 116 -24.85 5.50 8.64
CA ALA A 116 -23.91 4.83 7.74
C ALA A 116 -24.12 5.27 6.28
N LEU A 117 -25.37 5.36 5.82
CA LEU A 117 -25.66 5.85 4.46
C LEU A 117 -25.28 7.32 4.28
N ARG A 118 -25.52 8.20 5.27
CA ARG A 118 -25.09 9.61 5.23
C ARG A 118 -23.57 9.77 5.10
N ILE A 119 -22.84 8.99 5.88
CA ILE A 119 -21.37 8.98 5.79
C ILE A 119 -20.94 8.45 4.43
N ALA A 120 -21.53 7.37 3.92
CA ALA A 120 -21.25 6.84 2.61
C ALA A 120 -21.46 7.87 1.49
N GLU A 121 -22.57 8.62 1.52
CA GLU A 121 -22.83 9.72 0.60
C GLU A 121 -21.77 10.83 0.70
N THR A 122 -21.43 11.25 1.91
CA THR A 122 -20.43 12.30 2.17
C THR A 122 -19.07 11.94 1.57
N PHE A 123 -18.67 10.68 1.72
CA PHE A 123 -17.42 10.18 1.16
C PHE A 123 -17.51 9.80 -0.31
N ARG A 124 -18.71 9.84 -0.91
CA ARG A 124 -19.01 9.36 -2.25
C ARG A 124 -18.66 7.87 -2.42
N ALA A 125 -18.95 7.09 -1.38
CA ALA A 125 -18.85 5.64 -1.44
C ALA A 125 -20.04 5.07 -2.20
N ARG A 126 -19.81 4.04 -3.00
CA ARG A 126 -20.85 3.34 -3.72
C ARG A 126 -21.35 2.16 -2.88
N THR A 127 -22.64 2.06 -2.68
CA THR A 127 -23.24 0.88 -2.05
C THR A 127 -23.35 -0.22 -3.08
N LEU A 128 -22.70 -1.36 -2.84
CA LEU A 128 -22.71 -2.52 -3.73
C LEU A 128 -23.77 -3.54 -3.33
N ASP A 129 -23.96 -3.72 -2.04
CA ASP A 129 -24.92 -4.69 -1.50
C ASP A 129 -25.58 -4.15 -0.24
N VAL A 130 -26.85 -4.52 -0.05
CA VAL A 130 -27.68 -4.11 1.08
C VAL A 130 -28.49 -5.28 1.58
N THR A 131 -28.37 -5.56 2.87
CA THR A 131 -29.25 -6.47 3.59
C THR A 131 -29.96 -5.76 4.74
N LEU A 132 -30.85 -6.45 5.45
CA LEU A 132 -31.49 -5.88 6.65
C LEU A 132 -30.53 -5.59 7.79
N SER A 133 -29.34 -6.21 7.79
CA SER A 133 -28.36 -6.11 8.87
C SER A 133 -26.98 -5.64 8.41
N SER A 134 -26.75 -5.44 7.13
CA SER A 134 -25.43 -5.05 6.64
C SER A 134 -25.49 -4.24 5.34
N PHE A 135 -24.37 -3.56 5.07
CA PHE A 135 -24.05 -2.92 3.80
C PHE A 135 -22.68 -3.40 3.32
N VAL A 136 -22.47 -3.38 2.00
CA VAL A 136 -21.15 -3.46 1.40
C VAL A 136 -20.93 -2.17 0.61
N PHE A 137 -19.91 -1.40 1.01
CA PHE A 137 -19.52 -0.16 0.37
C PHE A 137 -18.24 -0.35 -0.43
N GLU A 138 -18.20 0.28 -1.60
CA GLU A 138 -16.98 0.47 -2.39
C GLU A 138 -16.53 1.93 -2.27
N LEU A 139 -15.29 2.14 -1.91
CA LEU A 139 -14.69 3.47 -1.84
C LEU A 139 -13.34 3.49 -2.56
N THR A 140 -13.15 4.48 -3.42
CA THR A 140 -11.88 4.72 -4.08
C THR A 140 -11.35 6.10 -3.69
N GLY A 141 -10.07 6.19 -3.42
CA GLY A 141 -9.44 7.45 -3.08
C GLY A 141 -8.05 7.33 -2.48
N LYS A 142 -7.56 8.44 -1.95
CA LYS A 142 -6.29 8.45 -1.21
C LYS A 142 -6.39 7.56 0.03
N PRO A 143 -5.28 6.91 0.48
CA PRO A 143 -5.29 6.09 1.68
C PRO A 143 -5.93 6.76 2.90
N SER A 144 -5.56 8.01 3.18
CA SER A 144 -6.11 8.77 4.31
C SER A 144 -7.62 8.98 4.25
N LYS A 145 -8.19 9.06 3.04
CA LYS A 145 -9.65 9.14 2.87
C LYS A 145 -10.31 7.81 3.22
N ILE A 146 -9.70 6.71 2.81
CA ILE A 146 -10.18 5.36 3.09
C ILE A 146 -10.11 5.07 4.59
N ASP A 147 -8.98 5.39 5.23
CA ASP A 147 -8.79 5.23 6.68
C ASP A 147 -9.81 6.03 7.48
N ALA A 148 -10.07 7.28 7.08
CA ALA A 148 -11.07 8.12 7.73
C ALA A 148 -12.49 7.52 7.60
N PHE A 149 -12.84 7.00 6.43
CA PHE A 149 -14.12 6.33 6.20
C PHE A 149 -14.26 5.07 7.06
N ILE A 150 -13.24 4.22 7.09
CA ILE A 150 -13.22 2.99 7.91
C ILE A 150 -13.39 3.36 9.38
N GLY A 151 -12.65 4.34 9.89
CA GLY A 151 -12.74 4.78 11.29
C GLY A 151 -14.14 5.26 11.67
N LEU A 152 -14.83 5.99 10.79
CA LEU A 152 -16.21 6.42 11.02
C LEU A 152 -17.18 5.22 11.00
N MET A 153 -17.02 4.30 10.06
CA MET A 153 -17.89 3.11 9.97
C MET A 153 -17.73 2.20 11.17
N GLN A 154 -16.51 2.00 11.68
CA GLN A 154 -16.25 1.20 12.89
C GLN A 154 -16.92 1.78 14.15
N SER A 155 -17.23 3.08 14.20
CA SER A 155 -17.97 3.69 15.29
C SER A 155 -19.47 3.37 15.27
N LEU A 156 -20.00 2.87 14.14
CA LEU A 156 -21.43 2.58 13.95
C LEU A 156 -21.78 1.10 14.06
N GLY A 157 -20.82 0.23 13.80
CA GLY A 157 -21.03 -1.23 13.78
C GLY A 157 -19.73 -2.01 13.53
N ASP A 158 -19.86 -3.30 13.28
CA ASP A 158 -18.77 -4.24 13.03
C ASP A 158 -18.56 -4.50 11.53
#